data_000f57095fc9fe828fc6c4e9b02193c4
#
_entry.id   000f57095fc9fe828fc6c4e9b02193c4
#
_cell.length_a   1.000
_cell.length_b   1.000
_cell.length_c   1.000
_cell.angle_alpha   90.00
_cell.angle_beta   90.00
_cell.angle_gamma   90.00
#
_symmetry.space_group_name_H-M   'P 1'
#
loop_
_entity.id
_entity.type
_entity.pdbx_description
1 polymer ?
#
loop_
_entity_poly.entity_id
_entity_poly.type
_entity_poly.pdbx_seq_one_letter_code
_entity_poly.pdbx_strand_id
1 'polypeptide(L)'
;MPLNKDTMDLIKKDEFKIMKENCILVNTARGGIVNETDLLWALKNEKIRGAGLDVFKEAPPLKSSPLFQLDNIVLSPHNAALTLECRKRMAVESAENIVNFLVNKSELNYNNIVNKENLSL
;
A
#
# COMPACT_ATOMS: atom_id res chain seq x y z
N MET A 1 3.30 -3.78 3.52
CA MET A 1 4.51 -3.09 4.07
C MET A 1 4.05 -1.75 4.65
N PRO A 2 4.29 -1.44 5.93
CA PRO A 2 3.97 -0.15 6.52
C PRO A 2 4.93 0.94 6.01
N LEU A 3 4.49 2.19 6.02
CA LEU A 3 5.35 3.35 5.79
C LEU A 3 6.02 3.74 7.12
N ASN A 4 7.33 3.80 7.12
CA ASN A 4 8.18 4.24 8.24
C ASN A 4 9.47 4.87 7.71
N LYS A 5 10.41 5.19 8.58
CA LYS A 5 11.69 5.83 8.18
C LYS A 5 12.52 4.98 7.22
N ASP A 6 12.43 3.65 7.34
CA ASP A 6 13.23 2.72 6.53
C ASP A 6 12.57 2.40 5.18
N THR A 7 11.26 2.64 5.06
CA THR A 7 10.47 2.33 3.86
C THR A 7 10.05 3.56 3.08
N MET A 8 10.25 4.77 3.64
CA MET A 8 10.01 6.03 2.92
C MET A 8 11.01 6.18 1.78
N ASP A 9 10.48 6.49 0.58
CA ASP A 9 11.27 6.63 -0.65
C ASP A 9 12.20 5.41 -0.91
N LEU A 10 11.72 4.21 -0.54
CA LEU A 10 12.46 2.97 -0.76
C LEU A 10 12.74 2.72 -2.24
N ILE A 11 11.79 3.07 -3.10
CA ILE A 11 11.95 3.05 -4.55
C ILE A 11 12.01 4.49 -5.05
N LYS A 12 13.18 4.90 -5.47
CA LYS A 12 13.49 6.23 -5.98
C LYS A 12 14.33 6.14 -7.25
N LYS A 13 14.95 7.22 -7.66
CA LYS A 13 15.62 7.35 -8.96
C LYS A 13 16.69 6.30 -9.24
N ASP A 14 17.45 5.91 -8.21
CA ASP A 14 18.55 4.98 -8.41
C ASP A 14 18.04 3.55 -8.62
N GLU A 15 16.97 3.16 -7.93
CA GLU A 15 16.31 1.89 -8.16
C GLU A 15 15.70 1.82 -9.56
N PHE A 16 15.07 2.90 -10.04
CA PHE A 16 14.53 2.97 -11.40
C PHE A 16 15.61 2.86 -12.49
N LYS A 17 16.82 3.37 -12.25
CA LYS A 17 17.93 3.27 -13.23
C LYS A 17 18.40 1.85 -13.46
N ILE A 18 18.27 0.97 -12.46
CA ILE A 18 18.73 -0.43 -12.54
C ILE A 18 17.61 -1.42 -12.86
N MET A 19 16.35 -0.96 -12.90
CA MET A 19 15.23 -1.78 -13.34
C MET A 19 15.31 -2.08 -14.84
N LYS A 20 14.72 -3.21 -15.25
CA LYS A 20 14.56 -3.53 -16.67
C LYS A 20 13.56 -2.57 -17.32
N GLU A 21 13.82 -2.14 -18.54
CA GLU A 21 12.94 -1.22 -19.28
C GLU A 21 11.51 -1.76 -19.48
N ASN A 22 11.35 -3.08 -19.58
CA ASN A 22 10.05 -3.73 -19.68
C ASN A 22 9.37 -3.98 -18.32
N CYS A 23 9.93 -3.51 -17.21
CA CYS A 23 9.38 -3.66 -15.87
C CYS A 23 8.06 -2.89 -15.73
N ILE A 24 7.11 -3.48 -15.00
CA ILE A 24 5.90 -2.80 -14.51
C ILE A 24 5.99 -2.78 -12.98
N LEU A 25 5.92 -1.58 -12.40
CA LEU A 25 5.91 -1.40 -10.96
C LEU A 25 4.46 -1.27 -10.47
N VAL A 26 4.09 -2.03 -9.42
CA VAL A 26 2.77 -1.91 -8.80
C VAL A 26 2.92 -1.61 -7.31
N ASN A 27 2.27 -0.53 -6.85
CA ASN A 27 2.23 -0.17 -5.43
C ASN A 27 0.80 -0.16 -4.90
N THR A 28 0.49 -1.19 -4.10
CA THR A 28 -0.77 -1.33 -3.35
C THR A 28 -0.51 -1.32 -1.83
N ALA A 29 0.69 -0.94 -1.40
CA ALA A 29 1.09 -0.99 -0.01
C ALA A 29 0.80 0.32 0.73
N ARG A 30 1.61 1.36 0.51
CA ARG A 30 1.42 2.71 1.07
C ARG A 30 2.01 3.75 0.12
N GLY A 31 1.39 4.93 0.07
CA GLY A 31 1.97 6.11 -0.55
C GLY A 31 3.27 6.52 0.15
N GLY A 32 4.21 7.10 -0.59
CA GLY A 32 5.51 7.49 -0.06
C GLY A 32 6.56 6.36 0.02
N ILE A 33 6.21 5.10 -0.22
CA ILE A 33 7.20 4.02 -0.39
C ILE A 33 7.90 4.17 -1.74
N VAL A 34 7.15 4.51 -2.77
CA VAL A 34 7.67 4.89 -4.08
C VAL A 34 7.72 6.41 -4.14
N ASN A 35 8.88 6.97 -4.47
CA ASN A 35 8.99 8.41 -4.71
C ASN A 35 8.25 8.78 -6.00
N GLU A 36 7.15 9.52 -5.88
CA GLU A 36 6.26 9.84 -7.01
C GLU A 36 6.92 10.76 -8.05
N THR A 37 7.83 11.64 -7.63
CA THR A 37 8.59 12.51 -8.54
C THR A 37 9.56 11.69 -9.39
N ASP A 38 10.24 10.75 -8.77
CA ASP A 38 11.18 9.86 -9.46
C ASP A 38 10.46 8.83 -10.33
N LEU A 39 9.28 8.36 -9.89
CA LEU A 39 8.40 7.53 -10.72
C LEU A 39 7.93 8.27 -11.97
N LEU A 40 7.49 9.51 -11.81
CA LEU A 40 7.12 10.37 -12.94
C LEU A 40 8.28 10.51 -13.95
N TRP A 41 9.49 10.75 -13.42
CA TRP A 41 10.68 10.80 -14.26
C TRP A 41 10.94 9.45 -14.97
N ALA A 42 10.84 8.35 -14.26
CA ALA A 42 11.08 7.01 -14.81
C ALA A 42 10.10 6.67 -15.94
N LEU A 43 8.81 6.98 -15.75
CA LEU A 43 7.76 6.74 -16.75
C LEU A 43 7.91 7.63 -17.97
N LYS A 44 8.22 8.94 -17.79
CA LYS A 44 8.43 9.87 -18.90
C LYS A 44 9.69 9.60 -19.73
N ASN A 45 10.70 9.00 -19.11
CA ASN A 45 11.96 8.65 -19.79
C ASN A 45 12.02 7.16 -20.16
N GLU A 46 10.89 6.45 -20.12
CA GLU A 46 10.78 5.04 -20.51
C GLU A 46 11.77 4.11 -19.80
N LYS A 47 12.18 4.48 -18.56
CA LYS A 47 13.06 3.65 -17.72
C LYS A 47 12.40 2.39 -17.23
N ILE A 48 11.07 2.43 -17.10
CA ILE A 48 10.20 1.29 -16.90
C ILE A 48 9.01 1.40 -17.85
N ARG A 49 8.44 0.27 -18.20
CA ARG A 49 7.32 0.18 -19.16
C ARG A 49 6.05 0.85 -18.64
N GLY A 50 5.78 0.75 -17.33
CA GLY A 50 4.55 1.28 -16.76
C GLY A 50 4.48 1.12 -15.25
N ALA A 51 3.43 1.69 -14.66
CA ALA A 51 3.16 1.54 -13.23
C ALA A 51 1.67 1.40 -12.93
N GLY A 52 1.35 0.82 -11.75
CA GLY A 52 0.04 0.80 -11.13
C GLY A 52 0.13 1.35 -9.71
N LEU A 53 -0.65 2.38 -9.39
CA LEU A 53 -0.71 2.94 -8.04
C LEU A 53 -2.14 2.88 -7.50
N ASP A 54 -2.31 2.23 -6.36
CA ASP A 54 -3.53 2.25 -5.56
C ASP A 54 -3.43 3.22 -4.37
N VAL A 55 -2.22 3.70 -4.09
CA VAL A 55 -1.89 4.55 -2.95
C VAL A 55 -0.99 5.70 -3.38
N PHE A 56 -1.15 6.87 -2.73
CA PHE A 56 -0.45 8.11 -3.06
C PHE A 56 0.17 8.72 -1.80
N LYS A 57 1.23 9.51 -1.97
CA LYS A 57 1.88 10.23 -0.87
C LYS A 57 0.90 11.20 -0.21
N GLU A 58 0.12 11.91 -1.00
CA GLU A 58 -1.04 12.68 -0.55
C GLU A 58 -2.32 11.94 -0.94
N ALA A 59 -3.20 11.67 0.01
CA ALA A 59 -4.46 10.98 -0.21
C ALA A 59 -5.65 11.85 0.27
N PRO A 60 -6.54 12.29 -0.61
CA PRO A 60 -6.55 12.07 -2.06
C PRO A 60 -5.44 12.84 -2.78
N PRO A 61 -4.93 12.33 -3.93
CA PRO A 61 -3.91 13.03 -4.71
C PRO A 61 -4.48 14.32 -5.32
N LEU A 62 -3.62 15.33 -5.45
CA LEU A 62 -4.02 16.59 -6.08
C LEU A 62 -4.50 16.37 -7.51
N LYS A 63 -5.62 17.01 -7.89
CA LYS A 63 -6.17 16.93 -9.26
C LYS A 63 -5.18 17.39 -10.33
N SER A 64 -4.22 18.25 -9.97
CA SER A 64 -3.15 18.75 -10.83
C SER A 64 -1.93 17.82 -10.89
N SER A 65 -1.97 16.66 -10.24
CA SER A 65 -0.82 15.74 -10.24
C SER A 65 -0.44 15.36 -11.68
N PRO A 66 0.84 15.50 -12.05
CA PRO A 66 1.30 15.16 -13.40
C PRO A 66 1.22 13.65 -13.70
N LEU A 67 1.02 12.79 -12.69
CA LEU A 67 0.78 11.37 -12.88
C LEU A 67 -0.53 11.09 -13.64
N PHE A 68 -1.54 11.95 -13.50
CA PHE A 68 -2.81 11.83 -14.26
C PHE A 68 -2.69 12.13 -15.75
N GLN A 69 -1.54 12.65 -16.20
CA GLN A 69 -1.28 13.01 -17.59
C GLN A 69 -0.55 11.90 -18.35
N LEU A 70 -0.21 10.80 -17.70
CA LEU A 70 0.58 9.71 -18.29
C LEU A 70 -0.32 8.60 -18.83
N ASP A 71 0.03 8.06 -20.00
CA ASP A 71 -0.68 6.96 -20.65
C ASP A 71 -0.17 5.57 -20.20
N ASN A 72 1.01 5.53 -19.56
CA ASN A 72 1.66 4.29 -19.10
C ASN A 72 1.54 4.07 -17.58
N ILE A 73 0.49 4.60 -16.96
CA ILE A 73 0.16 4.39 -15.55
C ILE A 73 -1.31 4.05 -15.36
N VAL A 74 -1.60 3.14 -14.43
CA VAL A 74 -2.95 2.82 -13.97
C VAL A 74 -3.09 3.30 -12.53
N LEU A 75 -4.15 4.03 -12.24
CA LEU A 75 -4.40 4.62 -10.93
C LEU A 75 -5.73 4.11 -10.38
N SER A 76 -5.78 3.78 -9.09
CA SER A 76 -7.00 3.36 -8.39
C SER A 76 -7.12 4.04 -7.02
N PRO A 77 -8.35 4.17 -6.47
CA PRO A 77 -8.63 5.02 -5.32
C PRO A 77 -8.48 4.26 -3.99
N HIS A 78 -7.34 3.62 -3.74
CA HIS A 78 -7.02 2.87 -2.53
C HIS A 78 -8.04 1.76 -2.25
N ASN A 79 -8.35 0.98 -3.26
CA ASN A 79 -9.36 -0.07 -3.21
C ASN A 79 -8.85 -1.47 -3.63
N ALA A 80 -7.55 -1.66 -3.76
CA ALA A 80 -6.96 -2.94 -4.15
C ALA A 80 -7.35 -4.12 -3.22
N ALA A 81 -7.66 -3.82 -1.95
CA ALA A 81 -8.12 -4.80 -0.98
C ALA A 81 -9.66 -4.97 -0.94
N LEU A 82 -10.42 -4.24 -1.74
CA LEU A 82 -11.90 -4.24 -1.67
C LEU A 82 -12.57 -5.26 -2.60
N THR A 83 -11.93 -6.42 -2.84
CA THR A 83 -12.62 -7.54 -3.49
C THR A 83 -13.72 -8.10 -2.58
N LEU A 84 -14.72 -8.76 -3.16
CA LEU A 84 -15.82 -9.34 -2.39
C LEU A 84 -15.32 -10.32 -1.33
N GLU A 85 -14.36 -11.18 -1.69
CA GLU A 85 -13.76 -12.18 -0.82
C GLU A 85 -12.95 -11.52 0.32
N CYS A 86 -12.17 -10.49 0.00
CA CYS A 86 -11.37 -9.79 1.00
C CYS A 86 -12.27 -9.05 2.00
N ARG A 87 -13.30 -8.35 1.53
CA ARG A 87 -14.27 -7.67 2.39
C ARG A 87 -14.96 -8.63 3.34
N LYS A 88 -15.41 -9.79 2.82
CA LYS A 88 -16.04 -10.83 3.64
C LYS A 88 -15.07 -11.36 4.72
N ARG A 89 -13.85 -11.68 4.33
CA ARG A 89 -12.82 -12.16 5.27
C ARG A 89 -12.49 -11.11 6.33
N MET A 90 -12.24 -9.86 5.97
CA MET A 90 -11.97 -8.79 6.94
C MET A 90 -13.10 -8.59 7.94
N ALA A 91 -14.36 -8.67 7.48
CA ALA A 91 -15.51 -8.54 8.36
C ALA A 91 -15.61 -9.70 9.36
N VAL A 92 -15.41 -10.94 8.90
CA VAL A 92 -15.44 -12.15 9.76
C VAL A 92 -14.30 -12.12 10.75
N GLU A 93 -13.05 -11.92 10.31
CA GLU A 93 -11.89 -11.89 11.18
C GLU A 93 -11.97 -10.77 12.24
N SER A 94 -12.52 -9.60 11.87
CA SER A 94 -12.73 -8.51 12.82
C SER A 94 -13.73 -8.89 13.90
N ALA A 95 -14.84 -9.54 13.52
CA ALA A 95 -15.85 -10.00 14.47
C ALA A 95 -15.30 -11.11 15.39
N GLU A 96 -14.59 -12.09 14.83
CA GLU A 96 -13.94 -13.17 15.59
C GLU A 96 -12.92 -12.64 16.59
N ASN A 97 -12.09 -11.68 16.22
CA ASN A 97 -11.13 -11.05 17.15
C ASN A 97 -11.84 -10.40 18.34
N ILE A 98 -12.98 -9.72 18.11
CA ILE A 98 -13.78 -9.12 19.19
C ILE A 98 -14.40 -10.18 20.09
N VAL A 99 -15.04 -11.21 19.51
CA VAL A 99 -15.64 -12.30 20.26
C VAL A 99 -14.60 -13.05 21.09
N ASN A 100 -13.44 -13.36 20.51
CA ASN A 100 -12.37 -14.06 21.20
C ASN A 100 -11.77 -13.22 22.33
N PHE A 101 -11.67 -11.92 22.14
CA PHE A 101 -11.22 -11.01 23.20
C PHE A 101 -12.20 -10.94 24.37
N LEU A 102 -13.51 -10.88 24.10
CA LEU A 102 -14.52 -10.68 25.13
C LEU A 102 -14.98 -11.99 25.80
N VAL A 103 -15.04 -13.09 25.05
CA VAL A 103 -15.71 -14.33 25.48
C VAL A 103 -14.75 -15.53 25.44
N ASN A 104 -14.10 -15.78 24.31
CA ASN A 104 -13.32 -16.99 24.07
C ASN A 104 -11.83 -16.74 24.23
N LYS A 105 -11.37 -16.26 25.39
CA LYS A 105 -9.96 -15.87 25.62
C LYS A 105 -8.94 -16.97 25.28
N SER A 106 -9.31 -18.25 25.34
CA SER A 106 -8.45 -19.36 24.95
C SER A 106 -8.14 -19.43 23.45
N GLU A 107 -8.98 -18.82 22.61
CA GLU A 107 -8.82 -18.77 21.16
C GLU A 107 -8.24 -17.42 20.68
N LEU A 108 -7.91 -16.53 21.63
CA LEU A 108 -7.40 -15.20 21.33
C LEU A 108 -5.99 -15.28 20.74
N ASN A 109 -5.84 -14.74 19.53
CA ASN A 109 -4.51 -14.54 18.95
C ASN A 109 -3.91 -13.22 19.45
N TYR A 110 -3.01 -13.29 20.42
CA TYR A 110 -2.35 -12.14 21.01
C TYR A 110 -1.55 -11.28 20.00
N ASN A 111 -1.18 -11.84 18.85
CA ASN A 111 -0.49 -11.07 17.80
C ASN A 111 -1.42 -10.07 17.09
N ASN A 112 -2.74 -10.26 17.19
CA ASN A 112 -3.74 -9.36 16.64
C ASN A 112 -4.05 -8.17 17.58
N ILE A 113 -3.45 -8.12 18.77
CA ILE A 113 -3.67 -7.05 19.75
C ILE A 113 -2.49 -6.08 19.69
N VAL A 114 -2.75 -4.85 19.24
CA VAL A 114 -1.72 -3.81 19.05
C VAL A 114 -1.21 -3.25 20.39
N ASN A 115 -2.08 -3.14 21.39
CA ASN A 115 -1.78 -2.54 22.69
C ASN A 115 -1.80 -3.58 23.84
N LYS A 116 -1.34 -4.79 23.54
CA LYS A 116 -1.37 -5.91 24.50
C LYS A 116 -0.63 -5.66 25.80
N GLU A 117 0.42 -4.81 25.78
CA GLU A 117 1.17 -4.40 26.96
C GLU A 117 0.36 -3.57 27.95
N ASN A 118 -0.75 -2.95 27.51
CA ASN A 118 -1.63 -2.14 28.35
C ASN A 118 -2.84 -2.94 28.87
N LEU A 119 -2.92 -4.21 28.52
CA LEU A 119 -4.03 -5.08 28.93
C LEU A 119 -3.57 -5.99 30.08
N SER A 120 -4.25 -5.91 31.21
CA SER A 120 -4.13 -6.87 32.33
C SER A 120 -4.86 -8.16 31.94
N LEU A 121 -4.24 -8.99 31.09
CA LEU A 121 -4.79 -10.25 30.60
C LEU A 121 -4.16 -11.42 31.35
#